data_bacf08819184247241e77e73d388fabe
#
_entry.id   bacf08819184247241e77e73d388fabe
#
_cell.length_a   1.000
_cell.length_b   1.000
_cell.length_c   1.000
_cell.angle_alpha   90.00
_cell.angle_beta   90.00
_cell.angle_gamma   90.00
#
_symmetry.space_group_name_H-M   'P 1'
#
loop_
_entity.id
_entity.type
_entity.pdbx_description
1 polymer ?
#
loop_
_entity_poly.entity_id
_entity_poly.type
_entity_poly.pdbx_seq_one_letter_code
_entity_poly.pdbx_strand_id
1 'polypeptide(L)'
;VDTLLPSRIEQLCKDKGLKMTGQRRVIAQVLSDSDDHPDAEELHQRAVKIDNRISMATVYRTVRLFEEAEILERHDFGDGRARFETAEDGDGHHHHIINMRSGEVVEFEDEALEALKRKIATDLGYKIVGERLELYCVPLDDDPEEGANT
;
A
#
# COMPACT_ATOMS: atom_id res chain seq x y z
N VAL A 1 21.97 -8.16 12.99
CA VAL A 1 21.95 -9.56 12.73
C VAL A 1 21.07 -9.88 11.56
N ASP A 2 19.86 -9.35 11.58
CA ASP A 2 18.96 -9.50 10.45
C ASP A 2 19.42 -8.67 9.26
N THR A 3 20.41 -7.84 9.47
CA THR A 3 20.96 -7.02 8.42
C THR A 3 21.59 -7.82 7.30
N LEU A 4 21.84 -9.09 7.53
CA LEU A 4 22.42 -9.96 6.51
C LEU A 4 21.40 -10.37 5.45
N LEU A 5 20.11 -10.30 5.78
CA LEU A 5 19.06 -10.66 4.84
C LEU A 5 18.40 -9.39 4.30
N PRO A 6 18.31 -9.26 2.98
CA PRO A 6 17.63 -8.09 2.42
C PRO A 6 16.14 -8.14 2.75
N SER A 7 15.54 -6.98 2.91
CA SER A 7 14.10 -6.90 3.05
C SER A 7 13.44 -7.32 1.73
N ARG A 8 12.15 -7.59 1.80
CA ARG A 8 11.40 -7.97 0.62
C ARG A 8 11.48 -6.92 -0.48
N ILE A 9 11.30 -5.66 -0.11
CA ILE A 9 11.37 -4.57 -1.09
C ILE A 9 12.79 -4.42 -1.62
N GLU A 10 13.79 -4.57 -0.78
CA GLU A 10 15.18 -4.51 -1.24
C GLU A 10 15.44 -5.60 -2.26
N GLN A 11 14.93 -6.81 -2.04
CA GLN A 11 15.12 -7.91 -2.98
C GLN A 11 14.45 -7.58 -4.33
N LEU A 12 13.26 -7.01 -4.30
CA LEU A 12 12.57 -6.59 -5.52
C LEU A 12 13.37 -5.52 -6.27
N CYS A 13 13.99 -4.60 -5.54
CA CYS A 13 14.83 -3.58 -6.14
C CYS A 13 16.02 -4.21 -6.86
N LYS A 14 16.66 -5.18 -6.23
CA LYS A 14 17.79 -5.87 -6.84
C LYS A 14 17.37 -6.63 -8.09
N ASP A 15 16.23 -7.29 -8.03
CA ASP A 15 15.71 -8.04 -9.17
C ASP A 15 15.41 -7.13 -10.37
N LYS A 16 15.07 -5.88 -10.10
CA LYS A 16 14.77 -4.90 -11.14
C LYS A 16 15.97 -4.04 -11.52
N GLY A 17 17.13 -4.32 -10.93
CA GLY A 17 18.36 -3.61 -11.25
C GLY A 17 18.48 -2.23 -10.66
N LEU A 18 17.73 -1.92 -9.61
CA LEU A 18 17.82 -0.63 -8.95
C LEU A 18 19.00 -0.60 -8.00
N LYS A 19 19.71 0.52 -8.03
CA LYS A 19 20.82 0.71 -7.11
C LYS A 19 20.30 0.98 -5.71
N MET A 20 20.83 0.26 -4.74
CA MET A 20 20.47 0.43 -3.34
C MET A 20 21.55 1.19 -2.59
N THR A 21 21.14 2.32 -2.00
CA THR A 21 22.00 3.07 -1.08
C THR A 21 21.59 2.71 0.34
N GLY A 22 22.40 3.09 1.32
CA GLY A 22 22.06 2.83 2.72
C GLY A 22 20.71 3.41 3.11
N GLN A 23 20.41 4.62 2.68
CA GLN A 23 19.13 5.26 3.02
C GLN A 23 17.95 4.59 2.31
N ARG A 24 18.13 4.19 1.06
CA ARG A 24 17.08 3.45 0.35
C ARG A 24 16.79 2.12 1.03
N ARG A 25 17.83 1.45 1.56
CA ARG A 25 17.63 0.20 2.29
C ARG A 25 16.81 0.41 3.55
N VAL A 26 17.07 1.49 4.28
CA VAL A 26 16.30 1.79 5.48
C VAL A 26 14.83 2.00 5.13
N ILE A 27 14.56 2.78 4.10
CA ILE A 27 13.19 3.04 3.68
C ILE A 27 12.52 1.74 3.20
N ALA A 28 13.23 0.93 2.44
CA ALA A 28 12.73 -0.36 2.00
C ALA A 28 12.40 -1.27 3.18
N GLN A 29 13.27 -1.27 4.20
CA GLN A 29 13.06 -2.08 5.40
C GLN A 29 11.83 -1.63 6.16
N VAL A 30 11.65 -0.32 6.34
CA VAL A 30 10.50 0.21 7.05
C VAL A 30 9.20 -0.17 6.32
N LEU A 31 9.19 -0.01 5.00
CA LEU A 31 8.02 -0.40 4.21
C LEU A 31 7.73 -1.89 4.31
N SER A 32 8.77 -2.72 4.24
CA SER A 32 8.59 -4.17 4.30
C SER A 32 8.09 -4.63 5.66
N ASP A 33 8.47 -3.94 6.73
CA ASP A 33 8.08 -4.29 8.09
C ASP A 33 6.74 -3.68 8.50
N SER A 34 6.20 -2.79 7.69
CA SER A 34 4.94 -2.12 8.03
C SER A 34 3.75 -2.97 7.63
N ASP A 35 2.88 -3.25 8.59
CA ASP A 35 1.64 -3.98 8.35
C ASP A 35 0.51 -3.05 7.93
N ASP A 36 0.67 -1.77 8.23
CA ASP A 36 -0.27 -0.74 7.85
C ASP A 36 0.17 -0.13 6.50
N HIS A 37 -0.59 0.82 6.02
CA HIS A 37 -0.25 1.52 4.78
C HIS A 37 0.24 2.92 5.15
N PRO A 38 1.54 3.08 5.42
CA PRO A 38 2.06 4.37 5.87
C PRO A 38 2.08 5.40 4.74
N ASP A 39 1.89 6.66 5.10
CA ASP A 39 2.12 7.75 4.17
C ASP A 39 3.59 8.18 4.27
N ALA A 40 3.97 9.19 3.51
CA ALA A 40 5.38 9.63 3.47
C ALA A 40 5.86 10.17 4.81
N GLU A 41 4.99 10.86 5.55
CA GLU A 41 5.38 11.38 6.86
C GLU A 41 5.61 10.26 7.87
N GLU A 42 4.74 9.27 7.87
CA GLU A 42 4.89 8.11 8.74
C GLU A 42 6.15 7.32 8.39
N LEU A 43 6.43 7.18 7.10
CA LEU A 43 7.66 6.54 6.65
C LEU A 43 8.89 7.30 7.16
N HIS A 44 8.86 8.62 7.06
CA HIS A 44 9.96 9.43 7.53
C HIS A 44 10.15 9.27 9.02
N GLN A 45 9.07 9.34 9.79
CA GLN A 45 9.14 9.18 11.25
C GLN A 45 9.76 7.85 11.65
N ARG A 46 9.41 6.79 10.94
CA ARG A 46 9.95 5.46 11.22
C ARG A 46 11.39 5.31 10.76
N ALA A 47 11.70 5.88 9.61
CA ALA A 47 13.04 5.77 9.04
C ALA A 47 14.07 6.54 9.85
N VAL A 48 13.73 7.72 10.38
CA VAL A 48 14.69 8.51 11.15
C VAL A 48 15.07 7.85 12.48
N LYS A 49 14.26 6.93 12.96
CA LYS A 49 14.61 6.15 14.16
C LYS A 49 15.76 5.19 13.88
N ILE A 50 15.93 4.81 12.63
CA ILE A 50 17.01 3.91 12.22
C ILE A 50 18.21 4.73 11.73
N ASP A 51 17.96 5.74 10.91
CA ASP A 51 19.00 6.61 10.38
C ASP A 51 18.48 8.05 10.39
N ASN A 52 18.93 8.83 11.36
CA ASN A 52 18.43 10.18 11.57
C ASN A 52 18.88 11.17 10.50
N ARG A 53 19.67 10.75 9.54
CA ARG A 53 20.12 11.60 8.44
C ARG A 53 19.12 11.63 7.28
N ILE A 54 18.13 10.76 7.31
CA ILE A 54 17.14 10.68 6.24
C ILE A 54 16.21 11.89 6.30
N SER A 55 16.13 12.63 5.21
CA SER A 55 15.25 13.79 5.11
C SER A 55 13.91 13.40 4.46
N MET A 56 12.92 14.27 4.61
CA MET A 56 11.65 14.10 3.91
C MET A 56 11.85 14.04 2.40
N ALA A 57 12.75 14.88 1.88
CA ALA A 57 13.04 14.88 0.44
C ALA A 57 13.55 13.50 -0.01
N THR A 58 14.39 12.88 0.80
CA THR A 58 14.91 11.55 0.48
C THR A 58 13.78 10.52 0.47
N VAL A 59 12.86 10.62 1.43
CA VAL A 59 11.71 9.71 1.48
C VAL A 59 10.87 9.86 0.21
N TYR A 60 10.53 11.08 -0.17
CA TYR A 60 9.73 11.31 -1.38
C TYR A 60 10.43 10.81 -2.64
N ARG A 61 11.72 11.08 -2.77
CA ARG A 61 12.46 10.61 -3.95
C ARG A 61 12.53 9.09 -4.01
N THR A 62 12.74 8.46 -2.87
CA THR A 62 12.85 7.00 -2.81
C THR A 62 11.51 6.34 -3.12
N VAL A 63 10.44 6.83 -2.52
CA VAL A 63 9.10 6.30 -2.77
C VAL A 63 8.74 6.44 -4.24
N ARG A 64 9.04 7.60 -4.82
CA ARG A 64 8.77 7.83 -6.23
C ARG A 64 9.55 6.88 -7.12
N LEU A 65 10.82 6.63 -6.79
CA LEU A 65 11.63 5.67 -7.51
C LEU A 65 11.00 4.29 -7.47
N PHE A 66 10.53 3.88 -6.30
CA PHE A 66 9.91 2.57 -6.14
C PHE A 66 8.57 2.48 -6.89
N GLU A 67 7.81 3.58 -6.93
CA GLU A 67 6.59 3.61 -7.73
C GLU A 67 6.88 3.48 -9.22
N GLU A 68 7.88 4.22 -9.70
CA GLU A 68 8.24 4.19 -11.12
C GLU A 68 8.77 2.82 -11.54
N ALA A 69 9.38 2.10 -10.61
CA ALA A 69 9.85 0.74 -10.86
C ALA A 69 8.77 -0.31 -10.66
N GLU A 70 7.57 0.12 -10.33
CA GLU A 70 6.42 -0.76 -10.09
C GLU A 70 6.64 -1.70 -8.90
N ILE A 71 7.41 -1.24 -7.91
CA ILE A 71 7.63 -1.96 -6.66
C ILE A 71 6.57 -1.57 -5.64
N LEU A 72 6.16 -0.30 -5.66
CA LEU A 72 5.11 0.21 -4.79
C LEU A 72 3.95 0.73 -5.61
N GLU A 73 2.76 0.61 -5.05
CA GLU A 73 1.56 1.25 -5.57
C GLU A 73 1.13 2.34 -4.60
N ARG A 74 0.69 3.44 -5.15
CA ARG A 74 0.16 4.54 -4.36
C ARG A 74 -1.36 4.44 -4.32
N HIS A 75 -1.92 4.55 -3.14
CA HIS A 75 -3.37 4.52 -2.95
C HIS A 75 -3.84 5.79 -2.26
N ASP A 76 -4.93 6.35 -2.76
CA ASP A 76 -5.62 7.45 -2.13
C ASP A 76 -6.94 6.89 -1.60
N PHE A 77 -7.03 6.76 -0.27
CA PHE A 77 -8.18 6.12 0.35
C PHE A 77 -9.26 7.13 0.76
N GLY A 78 -9.23 8.33 0.18
CA GLY A 78 -10.27 9.32 0.45
C GLY A 78 -10.02 10.22 1.65
N ASP A 79 -8.88 10.06 2.31
CA ASP A 79 -8.51 10.90 3.44
C ASP A 79 -7.52 12.01 3.05
N GLY A 80 -7.27 12.17 1.77
CA GLY A 80 -6.36 13.20 1.26
C GLY A 80 -4.89 12.87 1.41
N ARG A 81 -4.56 11.67 1.84
CA ARG A 81 -3.17 11.25 2.05
C ARG A 81 -2.84 10.08 1.15
N ALA A 82 -1.72 10.16 0.46
CA ALA A 82 -1.25 9.05 -0.36
C ALA A 82 -0.57 8.02 0.54
N ARG A 83 -1.01 6.78 0.42
CA ARG A 83 -0.45 5.66 1.18
C ARG A 83 0.17 4.66 0.21
N PHE A 84 1.07 3.85 0.70
CA PHE A 84 1.87 2.99 -0.16
C PHE A 84 1.72 1.52 0.21
N GLU A 85 1.72 0.69 -0.80
CA GLU A 85 1.58 -0.75 -0.67
C GLU A 85 2.53 -1.42 -1.65
N THR A 86 3.08 -2.56 -1.27
CA THR A 86 3.98 -3.31 -2.16
C THR A 86 3.19 -3.88 -3.33
N ALA A 87 3.60 -3.55 -4.54
CA ALA A 87 2.89 -3.98 -5.73
C ALA A 87 2.89 -5.49 -5.92
N GLU A 88 3.89 -6.16 -5.43
CA GLU A 88 3.97 -7.61 -5.50
C GLU A 88 2.78 -8.28 -4.81
N ASP A 89 2.36 -7.72 -3.68
CA ASP A 89 1.21 -8.25 -2.96
C ASP A 89 -0.08 -7.91 -3.67
N GLY A 90 -0.03 -6.89 -4.48
CA GLY A 90 -1.19 -6.40 -5.16
C GLY A 90 -1.57 -7.16 -6.40
N ASP A 91 -0.88 -8.11 -6.84
CA ASP A 91 -1.24 -9.07 -7.88
C ASP A 91 -2.57 -8.79 -8.60
N GLY A 92 -3.14 -7.66 -8.38
CA GLY A 92 -4.40 -7.24 -8.97
C GLY A 92 -5.62 -7.71 -8.22
N HIS A 93 -5.44 -8.33 -7.07
CA HIS A 93 -6.56 -8.97 -6.37
C HIS A 93 -6.81 -8.45 -4.96
N HIS A 94 -5.99 -7.56 -4.49
CA HIS A 94 -6.18 -7.01 -3.15
C HIS A 94 -7.15 -5.85 -3.16
N HIS A 95 -8.16 -5.94 -2.34
CA HIS A 95 -9.14 -4.89 -2.16
C HIS A 95 -9.01 -4.34 -0.75
N HIS A 96 -9.57 -3.17 -0.52
CA HIS A 96 -9.36 -2.47 0.74
C HIS A 96 -10.66 -2.03 1.35
N ILE A 97 -10.75 -2.20 2.67
CA ILE A 97 -11.80 -1.60 3.49
C ILE A 97 -11.13 -0.49 4.28
N ILE A 98 -11.66 0.71 4.20
CA ILE A 98 -11.13 1.84 4.93
C ILE A 98 -12.09 2.16 6.07
N ASN A 99 -11.58 2.05 7.31
CA ASN A 99 -12.36 2.41 8.48
C ASN A 99 -12.38 3.92 8.59
N MET A 100 -13.54 4.51 8.35
CA MET A 100 -13.67 5.97 8.32
C MET A 100 -13.58 6.61 9.69
N ARG A 101 -13.62 5.81 10.77
CA ARG A 101 -13.48 6.35 12.12
C ARG A 101 -12.02 6.41 12.55
N SER A 102 -11.27 5.36 12.26
CA SER A 102 -9.89 5.23 12.73
C SER A 102 -8.84 5.51 11.64
N GLY A 103 -9.24 5.44 10.37
CA GLY A 103 -8.30 5.52 9.27
C GLY A 103 -7.60 4.20 8.97
N GLU A 104 -7.91 3.16 9.70
CA GLU A 104 -7.30 1.85 9.47
C GLU A 104 -7.71 1.30 8.12
N VAL A 105 -6.77 0.65 7.43
CA VAL A 105 -7.01 0.04 6.14
C VAL A 105 -6.85 -1.46 6.29
N VAL A 106 -7.87 -2.21 5.85
CA VAL A 106 -7.87 -3.66 5.90
C VAL A 106 -7.91 -4.20 4.49
N GLU A 107 -6.98 -5.10 4.18
CA GLU A 107 -6.95 -5.74 2.88
C GLU A 107 -7.80 -7.01 2.91
N PHE A 108 -8.44 -7.33 1.80
CA PHE A 108 -9.17 -8.57 1.68
C PHE A 108 -9.14 -9.09 0.25
N GLU A 109 -9.37 -10.39 0.13
CA GLU A 109 -9.51 -11.06 -1.15
C GLU A 109 -10.72 -11.98 -1.05
N ASP A 110 -11.41 -12.18 -2.16
CA ASP A 110 -12.55 -13.09 -2.20
C ASP A 110 -12.67 -13.66 -3.61
N GLU A 111 -12.52 -14.97 -3.71
CA GLU A 111 -12.57 -15.64 -5.02
C GLU A 111 -13.90 -15.49 -5.72
N ALA A 112 -14.99 -15.52 -4.97
CA ALA A 112 -16.32 -15.36 -5.56
C ALA A 112 -16.48 -13.97 -6.15
N LEU A 113 -15.96 -12.95 -5.46
CA LEU A 113 -15.99 -11.59 -5.96
C LEU A 113 -15.17 -11.45 -7.25
N GLU A 114 -13.98 -12.06 -7.27
CA GLU A 114 -13.14 -12.01 -8.47
C GLU A 114 -13.80 -12.68 -9.66
N ALA A 115 -14.40 -13.83 -9.43
CA ALA A 115 -15.11 -14.54 -10.49
C ALA A 115 -16.29 -13.73 -11.02
N LEU A 116 -17.02 -13.08 -10.14
CA LEU A 116 -18.16 -12.25 -10.52
C LEU A 116 -17.71 -11.05 -11.36
N LYS A 117 -16.63 -10.40 -10.97
CA LYS A 117 -16.10 -9.27 -11.73
C LYS A 117 -15.70 -9.70 -13.14
N ARG A 118 -15.01 -10.83 -13.26
CA ARG A 118 -14.63 -11.35 -14.57
C ARG A 118 -15.84 -11.68 -15.43
N LYS A 119 -16.84 -12.29 -14.81
CA LYS A 119 -18.07 -12.64 -15.52
C LYS A 119 -18.76 -11.40 -16.06
N ILE A 120 -18.89 -10.37 -15.24
CA ILE A 120 -19.54 -9.13 -15.65
C ILE A 120 -18.78 -8.50 -16.82
N ALA A 121 -17.47 -8.41 -16.72
CA ALA A 121 -16.66 -7.82 -17.78
C ALA A 121 -16.81 -8.62 -19.08
N THR A 122 -16.74 -9.93 -18.99
CA THR A 122 -16.84 -10.80 -20.15
C THR A 122 -18.22 -10.70 -20.81
N ASP A 123 -19.27 -10.69 -20.00
CA ASP A 123 -20.63 -10.58 -20.51
C ASP A 123 -20.85 -9.26 -21.27
N LEU A 124 -20.14 -8.23 -20.87
CA LEU A 124 -20.24 -6.93 -21.51
C LEU A 124 -19.22 -6.73 -22.64
N GLY A 125 -18.39 -7.74 -22.91
CA GLY A 125 -17.44 -7.71 -24.02
C GLY A 125 -16.07 -7.15 -23.66
N TYR A 126 -15.69 -7.19 -22.39
CA TYR A 126 -14.43 -6.60 -21.92
C TYR A 126 -13.56 -7.60 -21.20
N LYS A 127 -12.28 -7.28 -21.14
CA LYS A 127 -11.29 -8.01 -20.38
C LYS A 127 -10.71 -7.05 -19.34
N ILE A 128 -10.67 -7.48 -18.09
CA ILE A 128 -10.13 -6.65 -17.02
C ILE A 128 -8.60 -6.62 -17.15
N VAL A 129 -8.02 -5.43 -17.23
CA VAL A 129 -6.58 -5.24 -17.27
C VAL A 129 -6.05 -4.52 -16.03
N GLY A 130 -6.93 -4.08 -15.15
CA GLY A 130 -6.59 -3.45 -13.89
C GLY A 130 -7.86 -3.18 -13.13
N GLU A 131 -7.74 -3.05 -11.81
CA GLU A 131 -8.92 -2.79 -11.00
C GLU A 131 -8.54 -2.13 -9.69
N ARG A 132 -9.53 -1.53 -9.08
CA ARG A 132 -9.38 -0.91 -7.78
C ARG A 132 -10.72 -0.96 -7.09
N LEU A 133 -10.75 -1.52 -5.88
CA LEU A 133 -11.97 -1.58 -5.08
C LEU A 133 -11.65 -1.10 -3.68
N GLU A 134 -12.35 -0.06 -3.26
CA GLU A 134 -12.20 0.52 -1.94
C GLU A 134 -13.59 0.67 -1.34
N LEU A 135 -13.77 0.10 -0.16
CA LEU A 135 -15.03 0.22 0.57
C LEU A 135 -14.81 1.14 1.77
N TYR A 136 -15.60 2.18 1.85
CA TYR A 136 -15.50 3.17 2.93
C TYR A 136 -16.50 2.76 4.00
N CYS A 137 -16.01 2.29 5.13
CA CYS A 137 -16.84 1.59 6.12
C CYS A 137 -16.72 2.20 7.51
N VAL A 138 -17.68 1.87 8.35
CA VAL A 138 -17.59 2.12 9.77
C VAL A 138 -17.80 0.79 10.47
N PRO A 139 -17.31 0.62 11.70
CA PRO A 139 -17.50 -0.63 12.44
C PRO A 139 -18.97 -0.97 12.60
N LEU A 140 -19.29 -2.25 12.63
CA LEU A 140 -20.67 -2.70 12.79
C LEU A 140 -21.30 -2.20 14.08
N ASP A 141 -20.47 -1.97 15.10
CA ASP A 141 -20.94 -1.49 16.39
C ASP A 141 -20.93 0.04 16.49
N ASP A 142 -20.74 0.72 15.35
CA ASP A 142 -20.78 2.17 15.32
C ASP A 142 -22.19 2.67 15.66
N ASP A 143 -22.27 3.92 16.15
CA ASP A 143 -23.54 4.49 16.61
C ASP A 143 -24.60 4.44 15.49
N PRO A 144 -25.72 3.73 15.72
CA PRO A 144 -26.76 3.63 14.70
C PRO A 144 -27.34 4.98 14.25
N GLU A 145 -27.29 6.00 15.11
CA GLU A 145 -27.81 7.30 14.75
C GLU A 145 -27.02 7.93 13.62
N GLU A 146 -25.74 7.68 13.56
CA GLU A 146 -24.93 8.20 12.48
C GLU A 146 -25.24 7.52 11.16
N GLY A 147 -25.53 6.23 11.21
CA GLY A 147 -25.94 5.51 10.01
C GLY A 147 -27.31 5.93 9.50
N ALA A 148 -28.21 6.29 10.41
CA ALA A 148 -29.56 6.67 10.06
C ALA A 148 -29.64 8.03 9.36
N ASN A 149 -28.62 8.84 9.49
CA ASN A 149 -28.61 10.18 8.91
C ASN A 149 -28.07 10.22 7.47
N THR A 150 -27.77 9.09 6.91
CA THR A 150 -27.24 9.03 5.54
C THR A 150 -28.31 8.79 4.48
#